data_c26521d3c5cddcb2a651dab7b787a924
#
_entry.id   c26521d3c5cddcb2a651dab7b787a924
#
_cell.length_a   1.000
_cell.length_b   1.000
_cell.length_c   1.000
_cell.angle_alpha   90.00
_cell.angle_beta   90.00
_cell.angle_gamma   90.00
#
_symmetry.space_group_name_H-M   'P 1'
#
loop_
_entity.id
_entity.type
_entity.pdbx_description
1 polymer ?
#
loop_
_entity_poly.entity_id
_entity_poly.type
_entity_poly.pdbx_seq_one_letter_code
_entity_poly.pdbx_strand_id
1 'polypeptide(L)'
;MHCCVASACVLPALTYGTKTWPLTIGLIRRFRVTRWAMKRAMLGVSLRDQIRNEEILRRTRVTDIAQRVAKLKWQWAGHIARRSDGRWDLKVLEWRPRAGKRSVRRPPTRRKDDIRRVAGRRWRQAAQDRVLWNSLQKTYVHWLT
;
A
#
# COMPACT_ATOMS: atom_id res chain seq x y z
N MET A 1 -3.04 -23.09 -14.12
CA MET A 1 -2.63 -21.92 -14.94
C MET A 1 -3.23 -20.57 -14.50
N HIS A 2 -4.39 -20.52 -13.83
CA HIS A 2 -5.04 -19.24 -13.45
C HIS A 2 -4.27 -18.36 -12.43
N CYS A 3 -3.43 -18.94 -11.58
CA CYS A 3 -2.63 -18.18 -10.60
C CYS A 3 -1.60 -17.24 -11.23
N CYS A 4 -0.99 -17.62 -12.35
CA CYS A 4 0.02 -16.80 -13.03
C CYS A 4 -0.58 -15.52 -13.63
N VAL A 5 -1.78 -15.61 -14.20
CA VAL A 5 -2.48 -14.47 -14.82
C VAL A 5 -2.84 -13.42 -13.75
N ALA A 6 -3.36 -13.85 -12.60
CA ALA A 6 -3.70 -12.94 -11.52
C ALA A 6 -2.47 -12.20 -10.96
N SER A 7 -1.34 -12.87 -10.81
CA SER A 7 -0.11 -12.27 -10.33
C SER A 7 0.55 -11.35 -11.37
N ALA A 8 0.50 -11.73 -12.65
CA ALA A 8 1.18 -11.00 -13.72
C ALA A 8 0.39 -9.79 -14.24
N CYS A 9 -0.94 -9.90 -14.34
CA CYS A 9 -1.77 -8.86 -14.94
C CYS A 9 -2.63 -8.09 -13.94
N VAL A 10 -3.35 -8.79 -13.07
CA VAL A 10 -4.34 -8.17 -12.17
C VAL A 10 -3.66 -7.39 -11.04
N LEU A 11 -2.62 -7.93 -10.41
CA LEU A 11 -1.94 -7.23 -9.32
C LEU A 11 -1.26 -5.94 -9.77
N PRO A 12 -0.52 -5.86 -10.88
CA PRO A 12 0.04 -4.60 -11.38
C PRO A 12 -1.04 -3.57 -11.69
N ALA A 13 -2.15 -3.97 -12.32
CA ALA A 13 -3.26 -3.07 -12.63
C ALA A 13 -3.91 -2.51 -11.36
N LEU A 14 -4.20 -3.35 -10.37
CA LEU A 14 -4.75 -2.93 -9.08
C LEU A 14 -3.81 -2.04 -8.27
N THR A 15 -2.50 -2.21 -8.42
CA THR A 15 -1.50 -1.42 -7.68
C THR A 15 -0.99 -0.22 -8.47
N TYR A 16 -1.47 -0.02 -9.71
CA TYR A 16 -1.09 1.13 -10.52
C TYR A 16 -1.49 2.45 -9.82
N GLY A 17 -0.54 3.37 -9.71
CA GLY A 17 -0.78 4.66 -9.05
C GLY A 17 -0.92 4.63 -7.52
N THR A 18 -1.06 3.47 -6.88
CA THR A 18 -1.26 3.38 -5.41
C THR A 18 -0.10 3.93 -4.60
N LYS A 19 1.09 4.02 -5.19
CA LYS A 19 2.29 4.62 -4.55
C LYS A 19 2.03 6.04 -4.08
N THR A 20 1.20 6.78 -4.80
CA THR A 20 0.90 8.20 -4.53
C THR A 20 -0.32 8.41 -3.64
N TRP A 21 -1.11 7.38 -3.36
CA TRP A 21 -2.34 7.49 -2.58
C TRP A 21 -2.08 7.49 -1.07
N PRO A 22 -2.87 8.24 -0.28
CA PRO A 22 -2.86 8.07 1.16
C PRO A 22 -3.47 6.70 1.50
N LEU A 23 -2.70 5.86 2.20
CA LEU A 23 -3.20 4.55 2.65
C LEU A 23 -4.10 4.76 3.88
N THR A 24 -5.39 4.84 3.64
CA THR A 24 -6.39 4.91 4.71
C THR A 24 -6.86 3.52 5.09
N ILE A 25 -7.34 3.36 6.35
CA ILE A 25 -7.92 2.09 6.84
C ILE A 25 -9.07 1.64 5.92
N GLY A 26 -9.89 2.58 5.43
CA GLY A 26 -10.97 2.26 4.49
C GLY A 26 -10.47 1.67 3.17
N LEU A 27 -9.39 2.22 2.62
CA LEU A 27 -8.77 1.70 1.39
C LEU A 27 -8.18 0.29 1.61
N ILE A 28 -7.50 0.07 2.73
CA ILE A 28 -6.94 -1.23 3.10
C ILE A 28 -8.05 -2.28 3.24
N ARG A 29 -9.17 -1.92 3.88
CA ARG A 29 -10.35 -2.80 3.98
C ARG A 29 -10.90 -3.17 2.61
N ARG A 30 -11.03 -2.21 1.68
CA ARG A 30 -11.46 -2.47 0.30
C ARG A 30 -10.51 -3.43 -0.41
N PHE A 31 -9.19 -3.24 -0.29
CA PHE A 31 -8.21 -4.16 -0.85
C PHE A 31 -8.36 -5.59 -0.28
N ARG A 32 -8.62 -5.72 1.01
CA ARG A 32 -8.87 -7.04 1.63
C ARG A 32 -10.11 -7.72 1.05
N VAL A 33 -11.21 -7.00 0.93
CA VAL A 33 -12.45 -7.53 0.34
C VAL A 33 -12.24 -7.96 -1.11
N THR A 34 -11.65 -7.08 -1.94
CA THR A 34 -11.34 -7.38 -3.34
C THR A 34 -10.43 -8.59 -3.48
N ARG A 35 -9.42 -8.71 -2.61
CA ARG A 35 -8.52 -9.86 -2.58
C ARG A 35 -9.26 -11.18 -2.35
N TRP A 36 -10.15 -11.19 -1.37
CA TRP A 36 -10.91 -12.40 -1.07
C TRP A 36 -11.87 -12.79 -2.20
N ALA A 37 -12.56 -11.81 -2.78
CA ALA A 37 -13.42 -12.02 -3.95
C ALA A 37 -12.62 -12.60 -5.13
N MET A 38 -11.46 -12.01 -5.44
CA MET A 38 -10.58 -12.47 -6.50
C MET A 38 -10.08 -13.91 -6.26
N LYS A 39 -9.62 -14.23 -5.03
CA LYS A 39 -9.15 -15.58 -4.70
C LYS A 39 -10.24 -16.63 -4.82
N ARG A 40 -11.45 -16.30 -4.38
CA ARG A 40 -12.61 -17.20 -4.53
C ARG A 40 -12.95 -17.41 -5.99
N ALA A 41 -13.00 -16.35 -6.79
CA ALA A 41 -13.26 -16.44 -8.22
C ALA A 41 -12.22 -17.31 -8.96
N MET A 42 -10.93 -17.18 -8.58
CA MET A 42 -9.85 -18.01 -9.15
C MET A 42 -10.00 -19.51 -8.86
N LEU A 43 -10.59 -19.85 -7.72
CA LEU A 43 -10.83 -21.25 -7.31
C LEU A 43 -12.22 -21.76 -7.70
N GLY A 44 -13.08 -20.90 -8.26
CA GLY A 44 -14.47 -21.25 -8.54
C GLY A 44 -15.30 -21.49 -7.26
N VAL A 45 -14.87 -20.93 -6.13
CA VAL A 45 -15.49 -21.17 -4.81
C VAL A 45 -16.44 -20.05 -4.45
N SER A 46 -17.67 -20.41 -4.14
CA SER A 46 -18.73 -19.51 -3.67
C SER A 46 -18.62 -19.26 -2.15
N LEU A 47 -19.28 -18.22 -1.67
CA LEU A 47 -19.46 -18.00 -0.23
C LEU A 47 -20.29 -19.10 0.44
N ARG A 48 -21.18 -19.76 -0.33
CA ARG A 48 -22.04 -20.87 0.14
C ARG A 48 -21.25 -22.12 0.49
N ASP A 49 -20.06 -22.33 -0.14
CA ASP A 49 -19.24 -23.52 0.06
C ASP A 49 -18.52 -23.55 1.42
N GLN A 50 -18.63 -22.49 2.22
CA GLN A 50 -18.11 -22.34 3.59
C GLN A 50 -16.63 -22.75 3.76
N ILE A 51 -15.83 -22.66 2.69
CA ILE A 51 -14.39 -23.00 2.73
C ILE A 51 -13.65 -21.95 3.55
N ARG A 52 -12.84 -22.41 4.52
CA ARG A 52 -12.04 -21.55 5.40
C ARG A 52 -11.04 -20.72 4.59
N ASN A 53 -10.83 -19.48 5.03
CA ASN A 53 -9.91 -18.55 4.36
C ASN A 53 -8.46 -19.08 4.30
N GLU A 54 -8.02 -19.83 5.31
CA GLU A 54 -6.69 -20.45 5.36
C GLU A 54 -6.48 -21.44 4.21
N GLU A 55 -7.49 -22.25 3.90
CA GLU A 55 -7.44 -23.19 2.79
C GLU A 55 -7.41 -22.46 1.44
N ILE A 56 -8.16 -21.35 1.30
CA ILE A 56 -8.12 -20.49 0.12
C ILE A 56 -6.73 -19.87 -0.06
N LEU A 57 -6.11 -19.42 1.04
CA LEU A 57 -4.74 -18.89 1.02
C LEU A 57 -3.73 -19.96 0.57
N ARG A 58 -3.82 -21.15 1.13
CA ARG A 58 -2.94 -22.29 0.79
C ARG A 58 -3.00 -22.65 -0.69
N ARG A 59 -4.20 -22.67 -1.26
CA ARG A 59 -4.41 -23.04 -2.68
C ARG A 59 -3.97 -21.95 -3.65
N THR A 60 -4.18 -20.66 -3.32
CA THR A 60 -3.93 -19.58 -4.26
C THR A 60 -2.49 -19.04 -4.24
N ARG A 61 -1.76 -19.15 -3.11
CA ARG A 61 -0.38 -18.62 -2.92
C ARG A 61 -0.18 -17.16 -3.37
N VAL A 62 -1.25 -16.36 -3.47
CA VAL A 62 -1.18 -14.97 -3.95
C VAL A 62 -0.80 -14.06 -2.80
N THR A 63 0.21 -13.21 -3.03
CA THR A 63 0.68 -12.19 -2.08
C THR A 63 -0.42 -11.23 -1.66
N ASP A 64 -0.39 -10.74 -0.43
CA ASP A 64 -1.33 -9.73 0.05
C ASP A 64 -1.15 -8.42 -0.71
N ILE A 65 -2.24 -7.95 -1.32
CA ILE A 65 -2.27 -6.69 -2.09
C ILE A 65 -1.91 -5.51 -1.17
N ALA A 66 -2.41 -5.50 0.07
CA ALA A 66 -2.13 -4.43 1.02
C ALA A 66 -0.64 -4.37 1.36
N GLN A 67 0.01 -5.51 1.61
CA GLN A 67 1.46 -5.59 1.83
C GLN A 67 2.25 -5.11 0.62
N ARG A 68 1.84 -5.52 -0.58
CA ARG A 68 2.50 -5.09 -1.83
C ARG A 68 2.40 -3.59 -2.02
N VAL A 69 1.21 -3.01 -1.83
CA VAL A 69 0.98 -1.56 -1.95
C VAL A 69 1.80 -0.80 -0.90
N ALA A 70 1.81 -1.25 0.35
CA ALA A 70 2.60 -0.67 1.42
C ALA A 70 4.09 -0.66 1.07
N LYS A 71 4.62 -1.80 0.61
CA LYS A 71 6.01 -1.93 0.18
C LYS A 71 6.36 -0.97 -0.96
N LEU A 72 5.53 -0.92 -1.99
CA LEU A 72 5.75 -0.05 -3.14
C LEU A 72 5.72 1.44 -2.74
N LYS A 73 4.80 1.83 -1.88
CA LYS A 73 4.71 3.21 -1.37
C LYS A 73 5.95 3.59 -0.56
N TRP A 74 6.40 2.71 0.33
CA TRP A 74 7.60 2.94 1.13
C TRP A 74 8.85 3.12 0.28
N GLN A 75 9.05 2.23 -0.68
CA GLN A 75 10.17 2.29 -1.62
C GLN A 75 10.15 3.58 -2.46
N TRP A 76 8.97 3.93 -2.97
CA TRP A 76 8.79 5.16 -3.75
C TRP A 76 9.09 6.41 -2.91
N ALA A 77 8.62 6.49 -1.67
CA ALA A 77 8.88 7.60 -0.78
C ALA A 77 10.38 7.78 -0.50
N GLY A 78 11.10 6.68 -0.24
CA GLY A 78 12.55 6.70 -0.08
C GLY A 78 13.28 7.14 -1.36
N HIS A 79 12.79 6.69 -2.52
CA HIS A 79 13.36 7.11 -3.81
C HIS A 79 13.20 8.63 -4.03
N ILE A 80 12.00 9.17 -3.81
CA ILE A 80 11.74 10.62 -3.94
C ILE A 80 12.55 11.43 -2.93
N ALA A 81 12.67 10.95 -1.69
CA ALA A 81 13.44 11.65 -0.65
C ALA A 81 14.94 11.77 -0.97
N ARG A 82 15.51 10.83 -1.75
CA ARG A 82 16.93 10.81 -2.16
C ARG A 82 17.21 11.50 -3.48
N ARG A 83 16.17 11.87 -4.24
CA ARG A 83 16.36 12.58 -5.50
C ARG A 83 16.82 14.02 -5.26
N SER A 84 17.79 14.44 -6.07
CA SER A 84 18.35 15.80 -6.07
C SER A 84 18.07 16.58 -7.38
N ASP A 85 17.33 15.96 -8.32
CA ASP A 85 17.13 16.48 -9.68
C ASP A 85 16.09 17.62 -9.79
N GLY A 86 15.46 18.03 -8.69
CA GLY A 86 14.49 19.13 -8.63
C GLY A 86 13.16 18.92 -9.39
N ARG A 87 13.07 17.93 -10.29
CA ARG A 87 11.87 17.67 -11.09
C ARG A 87 10.69 17.14 -10.29
N TRP A 88 10.97 16.24 -9.36
CA TRP A 88 9.96 15.63 -8.46
C TRP A 88 10.39 15.90 -7.03
N ASP A 89 10.28 17.16 -6.65
CA ASP A 89 10.66 17.64 -5.35
C ASP A 89 9.83 16.99 -4.24
N LEU A 90 10.36 17.03 -3.03
CA LEU A 90 9.68 16.66 -1.79
C LEU A 90 8.25 17.25 -1.66
N LYS A 91 7.96 18.32 -2.39
CA LYS A 91 6.63 18.91 -2.57
C LYS A 91 5.56 17.89 -2.97
N VAL A 92 5.92 16.86 -3.78
CA VAL A 92 4.98 15.80 -4.18
C VAL A 92 4.52 14.97 -2.98
N LEU A 93 5.44 14.68 -2.03
CA LEU A 93 5.11 13.96 -0.79
C LEU A 93 4.39 14.88 0.21
N GLU A 94 4.60 16.18 0.12
CA GLU A 94 4.00 17.18 0.99
C GLU A 94 2.72 17.80 0.42
N TRP A 95 2.40 17.47 -0.83
CA TRP A 95 1.24 18.01 -1.51
C TRP A 95 -0.05 17.78 -0.73
N ARG A 96 -0.78 18.88 -0.53
CA ARG A 96 -2.11 18.87 0.08
C ARG A 96 -3.13 18.92 -1.04
N PRO A 97 -4.00 17.92 -1.18
CA PRO A 97 -5.13 18.06 -2.08
C PRO A 97 -5.91 19.32 -1.66
N ARG A 98 -6.27 20.17 -2.63
CA ARG A 98 -7.22 21.24 -2.40
C ARG A 98 -8.54 20.58 -1.98
N ALA A 99 -8.74 20.42 -0.69
CA ALA A 99 -10.02 19.99 -0.17
C ALA A 99 -11.00 21.15 -0.37
N GLY A 100 -12.15 20.90 -0.98
CA GLY A 100 -13.32 21.76 -0.90
C GLY A 100 -13.69 22.06 0.55
N LYS A 101 -14.89 22.50 0.86
CA LYS A 101 -15.32 22.83 2.22
C LYS A 101 -14.84 21.78 3.23
N ARG A 102 -14.01 22.21 4.21
CA ARG A 102 -13.45 21.35 5.25
C ARG A 102 -14.56 20.66 6.02
N SER A 103 -14.50 19.35 6.11
CA SER A 103 -15.23 18.63 7.17
C SER A 103 -14.67 19.08 8.53
N VAL A 104 -15.54 19.64 9.38
CA VAL A 104 -15.19 20.24 10.67
C VAL A 104 -14.52 19.24 11.64
N ARG A 105 -14.70 17.95 11.44
CA ARG A 105 -14.34 16.90 12.43
C ARG A 105 -13.11 16.07 12.14
N ARG A 106 -12.54 16.09 10.94
CA ARG A 106 -11.38 15.23 10.63
C ARG A 106 -10.30 16.00 9.86
N PRO A 107 -9.08 16.11 10.41
CA PRO A 107 -7.98 16.69 9.66
C PRO A 107 -7.70 15.87 8.41
N PRO A 108 -7.42 16.50 7.25
CA PRO A 108 -7.13 15.78 6.00
C PRO A 108 -5.87 14.92 6.19
N THR A 109 -5.98 13.63 5.91
CA THR A 109 -4.84 12.70 5.93
C THR A 109 -3.87 13.07 4.82
N ARG A 110 -2.65 13.42 5.17
CA ARG A 110 -1.58 13.72 4.22
C ARG A 110 -0.91 12.43 3.74
N ARG A 111 -0.35 12.47 2.54
CA ARG A 111 0.36 11.31 1.96
C ARG A 111 1.52 10.80 2.82
N LYS A 112 2.15 11.68 3.57
CA LYS A 112 3.32 11.38 4.42
C LYS A 112 2.99 11.00 5.86
N ASP A 113 1.74 11.11 6.30
CA ASP A 113 1.39 10.96 7.71
C ASP A 113 1.62 9.52 8.19
N ASP A 114 1.36 8.53 7.33
CA ASP A 114 1.66 7.13 7.58
C ASP A 114 3.17 6.84 7.61
N ILE A 115 3.95 7.48 6.72
CA ILE A 115 5.41 7.36 6.69
C ILE A 115 6.01 7.96 7.95
N ARG A 116 5.56 9.16 8.34
CA ARG A 116 6.03 9.84 9.55
C ARG A 116 5.72 9.09 10.84
N ARG A 117 4.66 8.30 10.85
CA ARG A 117 4.28 7.48 12.00
C ARG A 117 5.32 6.40 12.29
N VAL A 118 5.92 5.81 11.27
CA VAL A 118 6.92 4.74 11.40
C VAL A 118 8.35 5.29 11.43
N ALA A 119 8.70 6.19 10.51
CA ALA A 119 10.06 6.74 10.41
C ALA A 119 10.29 8.03 11.22
N GLY A 120 9.26 8.53 11.92
CA GLY A 120 9.34 9.71 12.77
C GLY A 120 9.36 11.04 12.02
N ARG A 121 9.58 12.13 12.76
CA ARG A 121 9.62 13.49 12.19
C ARG A 121 10.78 13.67 11.21
N ARG A 122 11.91 13.02 11.47
CA ARG A 122 13.13 13.10 10.65
C ARG A 122 13.19 12.04 9.54
N TRP A 123 12.04 11.56 9.08
CA TRP A 123 11.95 10.50 8.06
C TRP A 123 12.76 10.78 6.80
N ARG A 124 13.00 12.05 6.43
CA ARG A 124 13.82 12.42 5.27
C ARG A 124 15.29 12.06 5.48
N GLN A 125 15.81 12.29 6.69
CA GLN A 125 17.18 11.91 7.05
C GLN A 125 17.30 10.38 7.09
N ALA A 126 16.33 9.70 7.70
CA ALA A 126 16.28 8.24 7.70
C ALA A 126 16.21 7.65 6.28
N ALA A 127 15.56 8.34 5.33
CA ALA A 127 15.48 7.92 3.94
C ALA A 127 16.82 8.05 3.17
N GLN A 128 17.76 8.87 3.62
CA GLN A 128 19.11 8.95 3.02
C GLN A 128 19.90 7.67 3.27
N ASP A 129 19.74 7.07 4.43
CA ASP A 129 20.34 5.77 4.74
C ASP A 129 19.45 4.65 4.19
N ARG A 130 19.92 3.97 3.15
CA ARG A 130 19.19 2.88 2.50
C ARG A 130 19.02 1.67 3.41
N VAL A 131 20.01 1.38 4.25
CA VAL A 131 19.97 0.21 5.14
C VAL A 131 18.91 0.42 6.21
N LEU A 132 18.94 1.57 6.87
CA LEU A 132 17.93 1.96 7.84
C LEU A 132 16.53 2.01 7.22
N TRP A 133 16.40 2.59 6.02
CA TRP A 133 15.12 2.69 5.32
C TRP A 133 14.51 1.32 5.00
N ASN A 134 15.34 0.38 4.57
CA ASN A 134 14.90 -0.99 4.28
C ASN A 134 14.52 -1.77 5.55
N SER A 135 15.20 -1.55 6.67
CA SER A 135 14.83 -2.17 7.94
C SER A 135 13.45 -1.70 8.43
N LEU A 136 13.17 -0.40 8.34
CA LEU A 136 11.90 0.20 8.69
C LEU A 136 10.74 -0.23 7.78
N GLN A 137 11.03 -0.69 6.56
CA GLN A 137 10.01 -1.18 5.63
C GLN A 137 9.19 -2.33 6.21
N LYS A 138 9.82 -3.27 6.92
CA LYS A 138 9.12 -4.41 7.53
C LYS A 138 8.12 -3.93 8.58
N THR A 139 8.54 -3.00 9.44
CA THR A 139 7.69 -2.38 10.46
C THR A 139 6.51 -1.63 9.82
N TYR A 140 6.76 -0.87 8.75
CA TYR A 140 5.73 -0.13 8.04
C TYR A 140 4.69 -1.06 7.41
N VAL A 141 5.12 -2.13 6.75
CA VAL A 141 4.22 -3.11 6.15
C VAL A 141 3.39 -3.79 7.23
N HIS A 142 4.01 -4.23 8.32
CA HIS A 142 3.30 -4.88 9.44
C HIS A 142 2.27 -3.95 10.09
N TRP A 143 2.60 -2.68 10.26
CA TRP A 143 1.68 -1.70 10.84
C TRP A 143 0.43 -1.45 9.98
N LEU A 144 0.54 -1.58 8.65
CA LEU A 144 -0.55 -1.35 7.71
C LEU A 144 -1.42 -2.58 7.46
N THR A 145 -0.92 -3.77 7.71
CA THR A 145 -1.60 -5.05 7.41
C THR A 145 -2.10 -5.76 8.64
#